data_bedd4471d1e2d55e115f6ca7b4b37b5f
#
_entry.id   bedd4471d1e2d55e115f6ca7b4b37b5f
#
_cell.length_a   1.000
_cell.length_b   1.000
_cell.length_c   1.000
_cell.angle_alpha   90.00
_cell.angle_beta   90.00
_cell.angle_gamma   90.00
#
_symmetry.space_group_name_H-M   'P 1'
#
loop_
_entity.id
_entity.type
_entity.pdbx_description
1 polymer ?
#
loop_
_entity_poly.entity_id
_entity_poly.type
_entity_poly.pdbx_seq_one_letter_code
_entity_poly.pdbx_strand_id
1 'polypeptide(L)'
;MTDDKIQHLIINNPYEKPNKHLKYNREERKFELVEGRRPAGYTIASEESQKFDDPGEFRELPLVNQIRKRVDNWRESGYPGITKVTKELLDYWKKPDRDRKLFFCQLEAIETLIWFIETPDTEKQGIKLEGDGGNIERLCSKMATGTGKTVVMAMLIAWQIINKMTYRQDIRFSKDILVVSPGLTVRNRLQVLSPTAPEGSNYYLEFDLIPSGMYDKLRGGRVKIINWHLLEWETEDQVKRKKSVDKRGVKSDESYAREVLGELKDAKNILVINDEAHHAWRINPEALGKYVRQRDLKDSAIESTVWIGGLDKINKVRNIMRCFDFTATPFFPSGKKASEESLFGWIVSDFWSKRGDRVRSCKDSQSCC
;
A
#
# COMPACT_ATOMS: atom_id res chain seq x y z
N MET A 1 41.36 14.17 -12.47
CA MET A 1 40.09 13.39 -12.40
C MET A 1 40.23 12.47 -11.21
N THR A 2 39.77 12.91 -10.06
CA THR A 2 39.80 12.14 -8.82
C THR A 2 38.62 11.17 -8.85
N ASP A 3 38.94 9.90 -8.77
CA ASP A 3 38.05 8.75 -8.76
C ASP A 3 37.24 8.78 -7.44
N ASP A 4 36.15 9.56 -7.38
CA ASP A 4 35.24 9.59 -6.27
C ASP A 4 34.37 8.32 -6.29
N LYS A 5 35.01 7.19 -6.03
CA LYS A 5 34.31 5.94 -5.73
C LYS A 5 33.50 6.16 -4.46
N ILE A 6 32.17 6.05 -4.59
CA ILE A 6 31.25 5.94 -3.43
C ILE A 6 31.70 4.69 -2.66
N GLN A 7 32.51 4.88 -1.62
CA GLN A 7 33.17 3.80 -0.87
C GLN A 7 32.20 2.89 -0.11
N HIS A 8 30.93 3.30 0.10
CA HIS A 8 29.91 2.49 0.80
C HIS A 8 28.54 2.62 0.15
N LEU A 9 28.20 1.64 -0.68
CA LEU A 9 26.83 1.50 -1.25
C LEU A 9 25.79 1.17 -0.19
N ILE A 10 26.17 0.47 0.88
CA ILE A 10 25.30 0.03 1.98
C ILE A 10 25.76 0.76 3.24
N ILE A 11 24.94 1.69 3.75
CA ILE A 11 25.24 2.51 4.93
C ILE A 11 24.53 2.03 6.20
N ASN A 12 23.51 1.17 6.09
CA ASN A 12 22.77 0.59 7.20
C ASN A 12 22.58 -0.91 6.99
N ASN A 13 22.54 -1.65 8.09
CA ASN A 13 22.08 -3.04 8.08
C ASN A 13 20.57 -3.07 7.77
N PRO A 14 20.09 -3.82 6.75
CA PRO A 14 18.69 -3.84 6.39
C PRO A 14 17.77 -4.49 7.43
N TYR A 15 18.33 -5.23 8.37
CA TYR A 15 17.61 -5.93 9.43
C TYR A 15 17.49 -5.14 10.73
N GLU A 16 18.14 -3.98 10.80
CA GLU A 16 18.18 -3.12 11.98
C GLU A 16 17.57 -1.75 11.68
N LYS A 17 17.15 -1.04 12.72
CA LYS A 17 16.67 0.32 12.59
C LYS A 17 17.79 1.20 12.00
N PRO A 18 17.56 1.89 10.89
CA PRO A 18 18.57 2.76 10.28
C PRO A 18 19.05 3.83 11.26
N ASN A 19 20.36 4.00 11.36
CA ASN A 19 21.00 4.98 12.22
C ASN A 19 21.84 6.01 11.47
N LYS A 20 21.91 5.91 10.15
CA LYS A 20 22.62 6.85 9.27
C LYS A 20 21.81 7.11 8.00
N HIS A 21 22.00 8.30 7.42
CA HIS A 21 21.40 8.60 6.11
C HIS A 21 22.27 9.56 5.32
N LEU A 22 22.06 9.61 4.01
CA LEU A 22 22.69 10.57 3.14
C LEU A 22 21.81 11.82 3.03
N LYS A 23 22.41 12.98 3.28
CA LYS A 23 21.80 14.29 3.07
C LYS A 23 22.55 15.02 1.96
N TYR A 24 21.84 15.61 1.01
CA TYR A 24 22.45 16.38 -0.05
C TYR A 24 22.80 17.78 0.45
N ASN A 25 24.09 18.12 0.35
CA ASN A 25 24.60 19.47 0.61
C ASN A 25 24.61 20.25 -0.70
N ARG A 26 23.75 21.28 -0.80
CA ARG A 26 23.60 22.09 -2.02
C ARG A 26 24.77 22.99 -2.31
N GLU A 27 25.46 23.48 -1.27
CA GLU A 27 26.62 24.36 -1.41
C GLU A 27 27.80 23.58 -2.01
N GLU A 28 28.06 22.39 -1.49
CA GLU A 28 29.15 21.54 -1.94
C GLU A 28 28.76 20.56 -3.06
N ARG A 29 27.46 20.50 -3.42
CA ARG A 29 26.91 19.62 -4.46
C ARG A 29 27.25 18.14 -4.27
N LYS A 30 27.29 17.68 -3.02
CA LYS A 30 27.62 16.29 -2.69
C LYS A 30 26.68 15.74 -1.63
N PHE A 31 26.64 14.40 -1.56
CA PHE A 31 25.94 13.72 -0.47
C PHE A 31 26.88 13.55 0.72
N GLU A 32 26.41 13.96 1.87
CA GLU A 32 27.09 13.81 3.16
C GLU A 32 26.40 12.72 3.99
N LEU A 33 27.19 11.90 4.66
CA LEU A 33 26.68 10.91 5.61
C LEU A 33 26.38 11.60 6.92
N VAL A 34 25.11 11.52 7.35
CA VAL A 34 24.63 12.14 8.58
C VAL A 34 24.16 11.03 9.55
N GLU A 35 24.53 11.18 10.81
CA GLU A 35 24.08 10.30 11.88
C GLU A 35 22.58 10.50 12.13
N GLY A 36 21.90 9.41 12.52
CA GLY A 36 20.47 9.39 12.76
C GLY A 36 19.67 8.88 11.56
N ARG A 37 18.47 8.46 11.86
CA ARG A 37 17.53 7.99 10.83
C ARG A 37 17.02 9.15 10.00
N ARG A 38 16.97 8.97 8.67
CA ARG A 38 16.34 9.94 7.77
C ARG A 38 14.88 10.18 8.16
N PRO A 39 14.45 11.44 8.28
CA PRO A 39 13.03 11.74 8.43
C PRO A 39 12.19 11.13 7.30
N ALA A 40 10.94 10.77 7.60
CA ALA A 40 9.98 10.40 6.57
C ALA A 40 9.74 11.61 5.67
N GLY A 41 9.72 11.38 4.35
CA GLY A 41 9.58 12.47 3.41
C GLY A 41 9.69 12.02 1.97
N TYR A 42 9.67 12.99 1.07
CA TYR A 42 9.80 12.82 -0.37
C TYR A 42 10.59 13.97 -0.97
N THR A 43 11.10 13.75 -2.17
CA THR A 43 11.88 14.76 -2.89
C THR A 43 11.11 15.22 -4.11
N ILE A 44 10.96 16.53 -4.27
CA ILE A 44 10.36 17.16 -5.44
C ILE A 44 11.49 17.61 -6.36
N ALA A 45 11.46 17.14 -7.61
CA ALA A 45 12.37 17.63 -8.62
C ALA A 45 12.11 19.13 -8.89
N SER A 46 13.14 19.95 -8.81
CA SER A 46 13.08 21.37 -9.22
C SER A 46 13.51 21.52 -10.68
N GLU A 47 13.19 22.66 -11.33
CA GLU A 47 13.69 22.95 -12.69
C GLU A 47 15.21 22.98 -12.73
N GLU A 48 15.85 23.38 -11.65
CA GLU A 48 17.32 23.38 -11.50
C GLU A 48 17.88 21.97 -11.34
N SER A 49 17.13 21.04 -10.73
CA SER A 49 17.56 19.65 -10.56
C SER A 49 17.64 18.86 -11.87
N GLN A 50 17.00 19.34 -12.94
CA GLN A 50 17.10 18.73 -14.27
C GLN A 50 18.42 19.06 -14.99
N LYS A 51 19.10 20.13 -14.57
CA LYS A 51 20.33 20.62 -15.21
C LYS A 51 21.61 20.15 -14.51
N PHE A 52 21.51 19.73 -13.26
CA PHE A 52 22.63 19.34 -12.40
C PHE A 52 22.26 18.08 -11.62
N ASP A 53 23.25 17.39 -11.05
CA ASP A 53 23.03 16.20 -10.18
C ASP A 53 22.33 16.52 -8.83
N ASP A 54 21.52 17.57 -8.78
CA ASP A 54 20.73 17.93 -7.62
C ASP A 54 19.49 17.00 -7.51
N PRO A 55 19.30 16.28 -6.40
CA PRO A 55 18.14 15.41 -6.19
C PRO A 55 16.81 16.15 -6.11
N GLY A 56 16.80 17.49 -5.96
CA GLY A 56 15.61 18.29 -5.73
C GLY A 56 15.40 18.71 -4.26
N GLU A 57 14.22 19.27 -3.97
CA GLU A 57 13.85 19.73 -2.64
C GLU A 57 13.25 18.60 -1.81
N PHE A 58 13.86 18.30 -0.66
CA PHE A 58 13.30 17.33 0.27
C PHE A 58 12.18 17.97 1.13
N ARG A 59 11.03 17.31 1.17
CA ARG A 59 9.90 17.68 2.01
C ARG A 59 9.58 16.59 3.01
N GLU A 60 9.53 16.95 4.27
CA GLU A 60 9.19 16.03 5.34
C GLU A 60 7.69 15.67 5.35
N LEU A 61 7.40 14.50 5.92
CA LEU A 61 6.07 14.02 6.28
C LEU A 61 5.93 14.06 7.81
N PRO A 62 5.57 15.22 8.40
CA PRO A 62 5.58 15.39 9.85
C PRO A 62 4.69 14.39 10.58
N LEU A 63 3.50 14.09 9.99
CA LEU A 63 2.57 13.12 10.55
C LEU A 63 3.17 11.72 10.61
N VAL A 64 3.85 11.28 9.55
CA VAL A 64 4.52 9.97 9.52
C VAL A 64 5.66 9.90 10.52
N ASN A 65 6.41 10.99 10.70
CA ASN A 65 7.46 11.07 11.73
C ASN A 65 6.88 11.00 13.15
N GLN A 66 5.72 11.61 13.38
CA GLN A 66 5.00 11.49 14.64
C GLN A 66 4.51 10.05 14.88
N ILE A 67 3.94 9.41 13.87
CA ILE A 67 3.50 8.01 13.93
C ILE A 67 4.69 7.10 14.25
N ARG A 68 5.82 7.25 13.54
CA ARG A 68 7.05 6.49 13.81
C ARG A 68 7.46 6.55 15.27
N LYS A 69 7.50 7.76 15.84
CA LYS A 69 7.89 7.95 17.26
C LYS A 69 6.94 7.22 18.20
N ARG A 70 5.63 7.23 17.93
CA ARG A 70 4.65 6.52 18.77
C ARG A 70 4.76 5.02 18.62
N VAL A 71 4.95 4.52 17.41
CA VAL A 71 5.16 3.08 17.14
C VAL A 71 6.47 2.61 17.80
N ASP A 72 7.53 3.41 17.79
CA ASP A 72 8.78 3.10 18.48
C ASP A 72 8.55 2.97 20.00
N ASN A 73 7.89 3.93 20.62
CA ASN A 73 7.56 3.90 22.05
C ASN A 73 6.67 2.70 22.39
N TRP A 74 5.68 2.41 21.57
CA TRP A 74 4.78 1.27 21.72
C TRP A 74 5.53 -0.07 21.63
N ARG A 75 6.49 -0.18 20.71
CA ARG A 75 7.39 -1.33 20.59
C ARG A 75 8.24 -1.52 21.83
N GLU A 76 8.86 -0.44 22.31
CA GLU A 76 9.70 -0.43 23.53
C GLU A 76 8.90 -0.79 24.79
N SER A 77 7.61 -0.42 24.83
CA SER A 77 6.68 -0.77 25.92
C SER A 77 6.15 -2.22 25.82
N GLY A 78 6.59 -3.04 24.86
CA GLY A 78 6.21 -4.43 24.72
C GLY A 78 4.86 -4.68 24.05
N TYR A 79 4.39 -3.72 23.21
CA TYR A 79 3.16 -3.83 22.42
C TYR A 79 1.86 -3.88 23.24
N PRO A 80 1.58 -2.93 24.12
CA PRO A 80 0.33 -2.96 24.89
C PRO A 80 -0.90 -2.88 23.97
N GLY A 81 -1.98 -3.58 24.35
CA GLY A 81 -3.28 -3.50 23.69
C GLY A 81 -3.50 -4.48 22.53
N ILE A 82 -2.51 -5.25 22.12
CA ILE A 82 -2.66 -6.26 21.06
C ILE A 82 -3.23 -7.58 21.56
N THR A 83 -3.75 -8.37 20.62
CA THR A 83 -4.21 -9.74 20.92
C THR A 83 -3.01 -10.68 21.20
N LYS A 84 -3.29 -11.81 21.86
CA LYS A 84 -2.28 -12.86 22.06
C LYS A 84 -1.75 -13.42 20.74
N VAL A 85 -2.62 -13.56 19.73
CA VAL A 85 -2.25 -14.00 18.39
C VAL A 85 -1.29 -13.01 17.74
N THR A 86 -1.59 -11.73 17.83
CA THR A 86 -0.73 -10.68 17.26
C THR A 86 0.64 -10.66 17.97
N LYS A 87 0.65 -10.81 19.28
CA LYS A 87 1.91 -10.89 20.05
C LYS A 87 2.75 -12.09 19.59
N GLU A 88 2.14 -13.27 19.45
CA GLU A 88 2.82 -14.49 19.00
C GLU A 88 3.38 -14.32 17.57
N LEU A 89 2.63 -13.69 16.65
CA LEU A 89 3.10 -13.39 15.30
C LEU A 89 4.28 -12.41 15.31
N LEU A 90 4.19 -11.31 16.09
CA LEU A 90 5.27 -10.32 16.21
C LEU A 90 6.54 -10.95 16.79
N ASP A 91 6.41 -11.76 17.83
CA ASP A 91 7.54 -12.46 18.43
C ASP A 91 8.15 -13.48 17.45
N TYR A 92 7.31 -14.17 16.68
CA TYR A 92 7.75 -15.08 15.63
C TYR A 92 8.52 -14.39 14.53
N TRP A 93 8.01 -13.26 14.02
CA TRP A 93 8.66 -12.50 12.94
C TRP A 93 10.01 -11.90 13.36
N LYS A 94 10.23 -11.66 14.65
CA LYS A 94 11.42 -11.02 15.19
C LYS A 94 12.43 -12.01 15.79
N LYS A 95 12.21 -13.30 15.68
CA LYS A 95 13.18 -14.30 16.13
C LYS A 95 14.55 -14.05 15.50
N PRO A 96 15.64 -14.00 16.31
CA PRO A 96 16.97 -13.67 15.78
C PRO A 96 17.59 -14.79 14.94
N ASP A 97 17.16 -16.03 15.17
CA ASP A 97 17.63 -17.28 14.57
C ASP A 97 16.87 -17.71 13.32
N ARG A 98 16.08 -16.80 12.72
CA ARG A 98 15.36 -17.10 11.47
C ARG A 98 16.33 -17.29 10.31
N ASP A 99 16.14 -18.34 9.52
CA ASP A 99 16.86 -18.56 8.27
C ASP A 99 16.65 -17.43 7.26
N ARG A 100 15.41 -16.97 7.15
CA ARG A 100 15.03 -15.81 6.34
C ARG A 100 14.60 -14.66 7.24
N LYS A 101 15.55 -13.80 7.58
CA LYS A 101 15.28 -12.59 8.36
C LYS A 101 14.42 -11.61 7.58
N LEU A 102 13.47 -11.00 8.26
CA LEU A 102 12.65 -9.93 7.71
C LEU A 102 13.40 -8.59 7.79
N PHE A 103 13.28 -7.76 6.77
CA PHE A 103 13.86 -6.42 6.80
C PHE A 103 13.18 -5.55 7.86
N PHE A 104 13.94 -4.65 8.45
CA PHE A 104 13.39 -3.70 9.42
C PHE A 104 12.18 -2.93 8.87
N CYS A 105 12.23 -2.52 7.59
CA CYS A 105 11.11 -1.82 6.94
C CYS A 105 9.84 -2.66 6.82
N GLN A 106 9.96 -3.98 6.68
CA GLN A 106 8.81 -4.88 6.63
C GLN A 106 8.17 -4.99 8.01
N LEU A 107 8.99 -5.17 9.04
CA LEU A 107 8.54 -5.20 10.43
C LEU A 107 7.89 -3.89 10.84
N GLU A 108 8.52 -2.76 10.53
CA GLU A 108 7.96 -1.44 10.87
C GLU A 108 6.64 -1.16 10.14
N ALA A 109 6.53 -1.54 8.87
CA ALA A 109 5.30 -1.34 8.11
C ALA A 109 4.13 -2.12 8.74
N ILE A 110 4.32 -3.42 9.03
CA ILE A 110 3.27 -4.22 9.66
C ILE A 110 2.98 -3.78 11.10
N GLU A 111 3.98 -3.43 11.89
CA GLU A 111 3.82 -2.92 13.25
C GLU A 111 3.01 -1.62 13.26
N THR A 112 3.24 -0.73 12.28
CA THR A 112 2.47 0.50 12.13
C THR A 112 0.99 0.22 11.84
N LEU A 113 0.69 -0.73 10.95
CA LEU A 113 -0.68 -1.13 10.65
C LEU A 113 -1.36 -1.79 11.86
N ILE A 114 -0.65 -2.64 12.60
CA ILE A 114 -1.13 -3.27 13.84
C ILE A 114 -1.43 -2.18 14.88
N TRP A 115 -0.53 -1.24 15.07
CA TRP A 115 -0.71 -0.12 15.98
C TRP A 115 -1.98 0.68 15.67
N PHE A 116 -2.24 1.00 14.41
CA PHE A 116 -3.46 1.69 14.01
C PHE A 116 -4.75 0.92 14.33
N ILE A 117 -4.72 -0.39 14.25
CA ILE A 117 -5.91 -1.24 14.37
C ILE A 117 -6.14 -1.71 15.80
N GLU A 118 -5.08 -2.11 16.50
CA GLU A 118 -5.25 -2.78 17.79
C GLU A 118 -5.09 -1.86 18.99
N THR A 119 -4.35 -0.74 18.88
CA THR A 119 -4.20 0.16 20.02
C THR A 119 -5.46 0.99 20.26
N PRO A 120 -5.73 1.40 21.51
CA PRO A 120 -6.82 2.31 21.83
C PRO A 120 -6.68 3.66 21.13
N ASP A 121 -7.81 4.35 20.93
CA ASP A 121 -7.82 5.67 20.27
C ASP A 121 -7.07 6.74 21.07
N THR A 122 -6.91 6.54 22.37
CA THR A 122 -6.08 7.42 23.22
C THR A 122 -4.62 7.48 22.75
N GLU A 123 -4.08 6.37 22.24
CA GLU A 123 -2.73 6.31 21.68
C GLU A 123 -2.60 7.11 20.36
N LYS A 124 -3.71 7.32 19.67
CA LYS A 124 -3.80 7.99 18.37
C LYS A 124 -4.20 9.47 18.46
N GLN A 125 -4.35 10.02 19.67
CA GLN A 125 -4.75 11.43 19.86
C GLN A 125 -3.82 12.38 19.10
N GLY A 126 -4.42 13.33 18.35
CA GLY A 126 -3.70 14.29 17.53
C GLY A 126 -3.17 13.75 16.20
N ILE A 127 -3.36 12.46 15.88
CA ILE A 127 -3.12 11.92 14.56
C ILE A 127 -4.42 11.99 13.76
N LYS A 128 -4.43 12.84 12.74
CA LYS A 128 -5.55 12.98 11.81
C LYS A 128 -5.06 12.62 10.42
N LEU A 129 -5.57 11.52 9.88
CA LEU A 129 -5.36 11.16 8.48
C LEU A 129 -6.43 11.83 7.63
N GLU A 130 -6.00 12.43 6.53
CA GLU A 130 -6.94 12.92 5.52
C GLU A 130 -7.37 11.73 4.65
N GLY A 131 -8.67 11.52 4.49
CA GLY A 131 -9.21 10.50 3.61
C GLY A 131 -9.17 10.93 2.14
N ASP A 132 -9.53 10.00 1.24
CA ASP A 132 -9.63 10.26 -0.20
C ASP A 132 -10.95 10.96 -0.62
N GLY A 133 -11.76 11.38 0.35
CA GLY A 133 -13.10 11.96 0.13
C GLY A 133 -14.23 10.94 0.01
N GLY A 134 -13.93 9.64 0.11
CA GLY A 134 -14.93 8.56 0.14
C GLY A 134 -15.22 8.05 1.56
N ASN A 135 -16.07 7.01 1.64
CA ASN A 135 -16.52 6.41 2.90
C ASN A 135 -15.67 5.22 3.37
N ILE A 136 -14.63 4.85 2.61
CA ILE A 136 -13.75 3.73 2.94
C ILE A 136 -12.52 4.28 3.64
N GLU A 137 -12.25 3.77 4.85
CA GLU A 137 -11.00 4.11 5.54
C GLU A 137 -9.80 3.53 4.79
N ARG A 138 -8.77 4.34 4.60
CA ARG A 138 -7.55 3.95 3.88
C ARG A 138 -6.31 4.20 4.74
N LEU A 139 -5.36 3.26 4.70
CA LEU A 139 -4.04 3.37 5.32
C LEU A 139 -2.98 3.03 4.28
N CYS A 140 -2.07 3.97 4.00
CA CYS A 140 -1.04 3.80 2.97
C CYS A 140 0.35 3.56 3.59
N SER A 141 0.97 2.45 3.21
CA SER A 141 2.38 2.16 3.47
C SER A 141 3.21 2.53 2.23
N LYS A 142 3.95 3.64 2.33
CA LYS A 142 4.91 4.04 1.30
C LYS A 142 6.15 3.16 1.43
N MET A 143 6.34 2.27 0.48
CA MET A 143 7.46 1.32 0.44
C MET A 143 8.13 1.33 -0.93
N ALA A 144 9.43 1.58 -0.96
CA ALA A 144 10.20 1.58 -2.20
C ALA A 144 10.15 0.21 -2.90
N THR A 145 10.35 0.22 -4.23
CA THR A 145 10.47 -1.02 -5.00
C THR A 145 11.65 -1.87 -4.50
N GLY A 146 11.44 -3.17 -4.39
CA GLY A 146 12.46 -4.10 -3.90
C GLY A 146 12.57 -4.23 -2.37
N THR A 147 11.75 -3.52 -1.59
CA THR A 147 11.72 -3.61 -0.11
C THR A 147 10.86 -4.75 0.42
N GLY A 148 10.24 -5.52 -0.48
CA GLY A 148 9.42 -6.66 -0.12
C GLY A 148 7.97 -6.32 0.27
N LYS A 149 7.33 -5.38 -0.44
CA LYS A 149 5.90 -5.06 -0.28
C LYS A 149 5.02 -6.31 -0.19
N THR A 150 5.25 -7.29 -1.06
CA THR A 150 4.46 -8.54 -1.11
C THR A 150 4.61 -9.37 0.17
N VAL A 151 5.79 -9.36 0.82
CA VAL A 151 5.99 -10.03 2.10
C VAL A 151 5.15 -9.34 3.19
N VAL A 152 5.13 -8.01 3.22
CA VAL A 152 4.29 -7.25 4.18
C VAL A 152 2.81 -7.51 3.94
N MET A 153 2.36 -7.61 2.68
CA MET A 153 0.98 -8.01 2.35
C MET A 153 0.67 -9.42 2.89
N ALA A 154 1.60 -10.37 2.75
CA ALA A 154 1.42 -11.72 3.31
C ALA A 154 1.34 -11.69 4.85
N MET A 155 2.19 -10.91 5.52
CA MET A 155 2.13 -10.72 6.98
C MET A 155 0.79 -10.09 7.40
N LEU A 156 0.32 -9.08 6.67
CA LEU A 156 -0.97 -8.43 6.88
C LEU A 156 -2.14 -9.43 6.75
N ILE A 157 -2.15 -10.22 5.69
CA ILE A 157 -3.17 -11.25 5.44
C ILE A 157 -3.16 -12.28 6.58
N ALA A 158 -1.99 -12.78 6.96
CA ALA A 158 -1.85 -13.75 8.05
C ALA A 158 -2.36 -13.19 9.37
N TRP A 159 -1.94 -11.97 9.73
CA TRP A 159 -2.39 -11.30 10.93
C TRP A 159 -3.92 -11.14 10.98
N GLN A 160 -4.53 -10.68 9.89
CA GLN A 160 -5.98 -10.48 9.81
C GLN A 160 -6.76 -11.79 9.91
N ILE A 161 -6.40 -12.79 9.10
CA ILE A 161 -7.13 -14.06 9.05
C ILE A 161 -6.99 -14.82 10.37
N ILE A 162 -5.77 -14.98 10.89
CA ILE A 162 -5.51 -15.80 12.09
C ILE A 162 -6.20 -15.18 13.32
N ASN A 163 -6.17 -13.83 13.45
CA ASN A 163 -6.91 -13.16 14.49
C ASN A 163 -8.40 -13.39 14.34
N LYS A 164 -8.98 -13.20 13.14
CA LYS A 164 -10.43 -13.40 12.90
C LYS A 164 -10.85 -14.83 13.16
N MET A 165 -10.05 -15.81 12.78
CA MET A 165 -10.36 -17.22 13.02
C MET A 165 -10.26 -17.59 14.51
N THR A 166 -9.42 -16.89 15.27
CA THR A 166 -9.30 -17.11 16.72
C THR A 166 -10.37 -16.32 17.49
N TYR A 167 -10.59 -15.06 17.14
CA TYR A 167 -11.50 -14.13 17.79
C TYR A 167 -12.67 -13.77 16.85
N ARG A 168 -13.57 -14.71 16.64
CA ARG A 168 -14.64 -14.64 15.62
C ARG A 168 -15.51 -13.39 15.74
N GLN A 169 -15.73 -12.89 16.96
CA GLN A 169 -16.57 -11.71 17.22
C GLN A 169 -15.80 -10.39 17.12
N ASP A 170 -14.48 -10.42 17.04
CA ASP A 170 -13.68 -9.19 16.94
C ASP A 170 -13.90 -8.54 15.59
N ILE A 171 -14.46 -7.33 15.61
CA ILE A 171 -14.81 -6.56 14.41
C ILE A 171 -13.59 -5.89 13.76
N ARG A 172 -12.45 -5.85 14.43
CA ARG A 172 -11.22 -5.26 13.91
C ARG A 172 -10.59 -6.08 12.79
N PHE A 173 -10.92 -7.36 12.68
CA PHE A 173 -10.30 -8.32 11.79
C PHE A 173 -11.26 -8.89 10.75
N SER A 174 -10.72 -9.26 9.60
CA SER A 174 -11.42 -9.97 8.54
C SER A 174 -10.70 -11.26 8.15
N LYS A 175 -11.47 -12.26 7.70
CA LYS A 175 -10.96 -13.46 7.05
C LYS A 175 -11.14 -13.43 5.54
N ASP A 176 -11.83 -12.43 5.02
CA ASP A 176 -12.19 -12.29 3.62
C ASP A 176 -11.45 -11.08 3.04
N ILE A 177 -10.50 -11.34 2.17
CA ILE A 177 -9.55 -10.34 1.70
C ILE A 177 -9.60 -10.27 0.18
N LEU A 178 -9.75 -9.06 -0.34
CA LEU A 178 -9.66 -8.73 -1.76
C LEU A 178 -8.35 -8.01 -2.03
N VAL A 179 -7.50 -8.57 -2.88
CA VAL A 179 -6.27 -7.93 -3.35
C VAL A 179 -6.50 -7.41 -4.75
N VAL A 180 -6.26 -6.13 -4.98
CA VAL A 180 -6.40 -5.49 -6.29
C VAL A 180 -5.03 -5.04 -6.79
N SER A 181 -4.73 -5.36 -8.05
CA SER A 181 -3.44 -5.08 -8.70
C SER A 181 -3.61 -4.25 -9.98
N PRO A 182 -2.57 -3.52 -10.42
CA PRO A 182 -2.66 -2.67 -11.62
C PRO A 182 -2.72 -3.46 -12.93
N GLY A 183 -2.30 -4.71 -12.97
CA GLY A 183 -2.27 -5.47 -14.21
C GLY A 183 -2.23 -6.98 -14.04
N LEU A 184 -2.40 -7.71 -15.14
CA LEU A 184 -2.46 -9.18 -15.16
C LEU A 184 -1.13 -9.81 -14.72
N THR A 185 0.00 -9.29 -15.16
CA THR A 185 1.32 -9.80 -14.79
C THR A 185 1.54 -9.66 -13.28
N VAL A 186 1.20 -8.50 -12.71
CA VAL A 186 1.29 -8.26 -11.27
C VAL A 186 0.32 -9.16 -10.51
N ARG A 187 -0.93 -9.29 -10.97
CA ARG A 187 -1.90 -10.23 -10.39
C ARG A 187 -1.37 -11.66 -10.33
N ASN A 188 -0.75 -12.15 -11.39
CA ASN A 188 -0.20 -13.50 -11.43
C ASN A 188 0.95 -13.67 -10.42
N ARG A 189 1.81 -12.67 -10.27
CA ARG A 189 2.87 -12.66 -9.25
C ARG A 189 2.33 -12.65 -7.82
N LEU A 190 1.20 -11.99 -7.59
CA LEU A 190 0.56 -11.90 -6.28
C LEU A 190 -0.16 -13.19 -5.85
N GLN A 191 -0.29 -14.21 -6.73
CA GLN A 191 -0.90 -15.50 -6.35
C GLN A 191 -0.18 -16.19 -5.18
N VAL A 192 1.07 -15.84 -4.93
CA VAL A 192 1.86 -16.27 -3.75
C VAL A 192 1.22 -15.86 -2.41
N LEU A 193 0.27 -14.90 -2.43
CA LEU A 193 -0.50 -14.44 -1.27
C LEU A 193 -1.70 -15.34 -0.94
N SER A 194 -2.06 -16.28 -1.80
CA SER A 194 -3.12 -17.23 -1.49
C SER A 194 -2.68 -18.20 -0.40
N PRO A 195 -3.45 -18.35 0.71
CA PRO A 195 -3.14 -19.33 1.75
C PRO A 195 -3.12 -20.78 1.26
N THR A 196 -3.78 -21.05 0.13
CA THR A 196 -3.90 -22.37 -0.50
C THR A 196 -2.97 -22.54 -1.70
N ALA A 197 -2.08 -21.58 -1.97
CA ALA A 197 -1.09 -21.70 -3.02
C ALA A 197 -0.19 -22.92 -2.79
N PRO A 198 0.21 -23.64 -3.87
CA PRO A 198 1.07 -24.80 -3.74
C PRO A 198 2.44 -24.43 -3.16
N GLU A 199 3.12 -25.43 -2.60
CA GLU A 199 4.49 -25.29 -2.12
C GLU A 199 5.40 -24.78 -3.26
N GLY A 200 6.35 -23.88 -2.93
CA GLY A 200 7.18 -23.19 -3.93
C GLY A 200 6.54 -21.95 -4.57
N SER A 201 5.22 -21.72 -4.34
CA SER A 201 4.50 -20.51 -4.76
C SER A 201 3.70 -19.91 -3.60
N ASN A 202 4.12 -20.18 -2.36
CA ASN A 202 3.41 -19.79 -1.15
C ASN A 202 4.34 -19.03 -0.22
N TYR A 203 4.13 -17.72 -0.10
CA TYR A 203 5.00 -16.88 0.71
C TYR A 203 4.94 -17.18 2.22
N TYR A 204 3.85 -17.73 2.70
CA TYR A 204 3.75 -18.09 4.13
C TYR A 204 4.71 -19.24 4.48
N LEU A 205 4.93 -20.17 3.55
CA LEU A 205 5.90 -21.26 3.68
C LEU A 205 7.31 -20.78 3.30
N GLU A 206 7.43 -20.09 2.16
CA GLU A 206 8.72 -19.67 1.61
C GLU A 206 9.48 -18.73 2.57
N PHE A 207 8.78 -17.80 3.19
CA PHE A 207 9.36 -16.82 4.14
C PHE A 207 9.14 -17.25 5.60
N ASP A 208 8.60 -18.43 5.85
CA ASP A 208 8.32 -18.92 7.20
C ASP A 208 7.58 -17.86 8.05
N LEU A 209 6.47 -17.35 7.52
CA LEU A 209 5.76 -16.21 8.13
C LEU A 209 4.84 -16.60 9.29
N ILE A 210 4.57 -17.88 9.47
CA ILE A 210 3.52 -18.35 10.39
C ILE A 210 4.02 -19.53 11.22
N PRO A 211 3.84 -19.52 12.55
CA PRO A 211 4.05 -20.68 13.38
C PRO A 211 3.25 -21.89 12.87
N SER A 212 3.85 -23.09 12.89
CA SER A 212 3.23 -24.30 12.33
C SER A 212 1.82 -24.58 12.87
N GLY A 213 1.56 -24.29 14.14
CA GLY A 213 0.24 -24.44 14.78
C GLY A 213 -0.83 -23.47 14.32
N MET A 214 -0.51 -22.49 13.46
CA MET A 214 -1.47 -21.47 12.97
C MET A 214 -1.88 -21.67 11.52
N TYR A 215 -1.30 -22.61 10.77
CA TYR A 215 -1.60 -22.80 9.35
C TYR A 215 -3.07 -23.15 9.07
N ASP A 216 -3.69 -23.99 9.91
CA ASP A 216 -5.10 -24.34 9.73
C ASP A 216 -6.01 -23.12 9.89
N LYS A 217 -5.67 -22.20 10.79
CA LYS A 217 -6.40 -20.93 10.93
C LYS A 217 -6.22 -20.05 9.69
N LEU A 218 -5.02 -19.94 9.14
CA LEU A 218 -4.77 -19.20 7.92
C LEU A 218 -5.58 -19.75 6.74
N ARG A 219 -5.60 -21.08 6.55
CA ARG A 219 -6.38 -21.78 5.52
C ARG A 219 -7.89 -21.57 5.65
N GLY A 220 -8.38 -21.20 6.84
CA GLY A 220 -9.76 -20.84 7.07
C GLY A 220 -10.18 -19.47 6.52
N GLY A 221 -9.24 -18.68 6.04
CA GLY A 221 -9.51 -17.41 5.35
C GLY A 221 -9.66 -17.56 3.84
N ARG A 222 -10.18 -16.52 3.20
CA ARG A 222 -10.36 -16.46 1.75
C ARG A 222 -9.65 -15.22 1.20
N VAL A 223 -8.78 -15.42 0.23
CA VAL A 223 -8.03 -14.35 -0.43
C VAL A 223 -8.31 -14.39 -1.93
N LYS A 224 -8.96 -13.36 -2.45
CA LYS A 224 -9.21 -13.21 -3.87
C LYS A 224 -8.29 -12.13 -4.44
N ILE A 225 -7.61 -12.46 -5.52
CA ILE A 225 -6.65 -11.55 -6.18
C ILE A 225 -7.17 -11.23 -7.58
N ILE A 226 -7.41 -9.95 -7.82
CA ILE A 226 -7.94 -9.44 -9.10
C ILE A 226 -7.05 -8.34 -9.66
N ASN A 227 -7.18 -8.08 -10.95
CA ASN A 227 -6.72 -6.82 -11.53
C ASN A 227 -7.89 -5.82 -11.58
N TRP A 228 -7.59 -4.52 -11.61
CA TRP A 228 -8.59 -3.47 -11.55
C TRP A 228 -9.64 -3.52 -12.67
N HIS A 229 -9.32 -4.08 -13.85
CA HIS A 229 -10.28 -4.24 -14.95
C HIS A 229 -11.51 -5.06 -14.56
N LEU A 230 -11.37 -5.99 -13.61
CA LEU A 230 -12.53 -6.75 -13.12
C LEU A 230 -13.49 -5.87 -12.30
N LEU A 231 -13.09 -4.67 -11.92
CA LEU A 231 -13.93 -3.67 -11.26
C LEU A 231 -14.73 -2.82 -12.26
N GLU A 232 -14.57 -3.01 -13.56
CA GLU A 232 -15.35 -2.31 -14.58
C GLU A 232 -16.83 -2.62 -14.45
N TRP A 233 -17.67 -1.62 -14.72
CA TRP A 233 -19.12 -1.78 -14.81
C TRP A 233 -19.67 -1.02 -16.02
N GLU A 234 -20.80 -1.45 -16.52
CA GLU A 234 -21.52 -0.75 -17.60
C GLU A 234 -22.36 0.38 -17.04
N THR A 235 -22.22 1.58 -17.59
CA THR A 235 -23.08 2.71 -17.28
C THR A 235 -24.40 2.62 -18.08
N GLU A 236 -25.47 3.33 -17.62
CA GLU A 236 -26.75 3.37 -18.35
C GLU A 236 -26.58 3.82 -19.80
N ASP A 237 -25.71 4.79 -20.07
CA ASP A 237 -25.48 5.29 -21.41
C ASP A 237 -24.75 4.29 -22.29
N GLN A 238 -23.84 3.50 -21.74
CA GLN A 238 -23.18 2.41 -22.44
C GLN A 238 -24.17 1.29 -22.78
N VAL A 239 -25.06 0.93 -21.85
CA VAL A 239 -26.12 -0.05 -22.08
C VAL A 239 -27.10 0.42 -23.15
N LYS A 240 -27.52 1.70 -23.11
CA LYS A 240 -28.42 2.31 -24.13
C LYS A 240 -27.78 2.33 -25.52
N ARG A 241 -26.46 2.54 -25.63
CA ARG A 241 -25.73 2.55 -26.92
C ARG A 241 -25.50 1.16 -27.51
N LYS A 242 -25.40 0.15 -26.67
CA LYS A 242 -25.35 -1.24 -27.14
C LYS A 242 -26.73 -1.61 -27.67
N LYS A 243 -26.92 -1.52 -28.99
CA LYS A 243 -28.10 -2.04 -29.72
C LYS A 243 -28.16 -3.58 -29.67
N SER A 244 -27.85 -4.18 -28.54
CA SER A 244 -27.85 -5.62 -28.42
C SER A 244 -29.26 -6.11 -28.04
N VAL A 245 -29.57 -7.29 -28.48
CA VAL A 245 -30.84 -8.01 -28.25
C VAL A 245 -31.11 -8.26 -26.74
N ASP A 246 -30.14 -7.98 -25.90
CA ASP A 246 -30.24 -8.16 -24.45
C ASP A 246 -30.93 -6.95 -23.79
N LYS A 247 -32.20 -7.10 -23.48
CA LYS A 247 -33.04 -6.09 -22.83
C LYS A 247 -32.78 -5.93 -21.33
N ARG A 248 -31.73 -6.58 -20.77
CA ARG A 248 -31.36 -6.44 -19.37
C ARG A 248 -30.75 -5.06 -19.15
N GLY A 249 -31.30 -4.31 -18.20
CA GLY A 249 -30.78 -3.01 -17.77
C GLY A 249 -29.42 -3.12 -17.07
N VAL A 250 -28.92 -1.98 -16.56
CA VAL A 250 -27.69 -1.93 -15.75
C VAL A 250 -27.81 -2.91 -14.58
N LYS A 251 -26.75 -3.68 -14.36
CA LYS A 251 -26.66 -4.60 -13.21
C LYS A 251 -26.81 -3.84 -11.89
N SER A 252 -27.59 -4.37 -10.95
CA SER A 252 -27.63 -3.84 -9.59
C SER A 252 -26.27 -3.96 -8.90
N ASP A 253 -25.99 -3.12 -7.91
CA ASP A 253 -24.73 -3.18 -7.13
C ASP A 253 -24.57 -4.56 -6.47
N GLU A 254 -25.65 -5.24 -6.09
CA GLU A 254 -25.63 -6.62 -5.57
C GLU A 254 -25.18 -7.64 -6.61
N SER A 255 -25.74 -7.57 -7.83
CA SER A 255 -25.35 -8.47 -8.93
C SER A 255 -23.91 -8.23 -9.36
N TYR A 256 -23.51 -6.96 -9.43
CA TYR A 256 -22.13 -6.56 -9.73
C TYR A 256 -21.16 -7.11 -8.67
N ALA A 257 -21.42 -6.87 -7.39
CA ALA A 257 -20.55 -7.33 -6.32
C ALA A 257 -20.41 -8.85 -6.29
N ARG A 258 -21.50 -9.60 -6.54
CA ARG A 258 -21.48 -11.07 -6.63
C ARG A 258 -20.57 -11.57 -7.74
N GLU A 259 -20.63 -10.93 -8.91
CA GLU A 259 -19.82 -11.30 -10.06
C GLU A 259 -18.34 -11.00 -9.81
N VAL A 260 -18.01 -9.79 -9.38
CA VAL A 260 -16.64 -9.37 -9.10
C VAL A 260 -16.02 -10.19 -7.96
N LEU A 261 -16.75 -10.38 -6.88
CA LEU A 261 -16.25 -11.06 -5.69
C LEU A 261 -16.17 -12.59 -5.85
N GLY A 262 -16.98 -13.22 -6.71
CA GLY A 262 -16.94 -14.66 -6.96
C GLY A 262 -16.99 -15.48 -5.67
N GLU A 263 -15.89 -16.07 -5.24
CA GLU A 263 -15.80 -16.85 -3.99
C GLU A 263 -16.06 -16.03 -2.71
N LEU A 264 -15.84 -14.71 -2.77
CA LEU A 264 -16.15 -13.77 -1.69
C LEU A 264 -17.56 -13.19 -1.81
N LYS A 265 -18.42 -13.68 -2.71
CA LYS A 265 -19.76 -13.11 -3.00
C LYS A 265 -20.67 -12.95 -1.77
N ASP A 266 -20.53 -13.81 -0.79
CA ASP A 266 -21.33 -13.81 0.44
C ASP A 266 -20.55 -13.21 1.64
N ALA A 267 -19.34 -12.71 1.41
CA ALA A 267 -18.52 -12.08 2.45
C ALA A 267 -19.16 -10.77 2.92
N LYS A 268 -19.00 -10.49 4.21
CA LYS A 268 -19.29 -9.20 4.83
C LYS A 268 -18.05 -8.71 5.55
N ASN A 269 -17.84 -7.39 5.60
CA ASN A 269 -16.69 -6.80 6.23
C ASN A 269 -15.37 -7.24 5.54
N ILE A 270 -15.31 -7.01 4.22
CA ILE A 270 -14.16 -7.35 3.39
C ILE A 270 -13.01 -6.39 3.69
N LEU A 271 -11.80 -6.92 3.77
CA LEU A 271 -10.58 -6.13 3.78
C LEU A 271 -10.04 -6.01 2.36
N VAL A 272 -9.63 -4.83 1.95
CA VAL A 272 -9.02 -4.59 0.63
C VAL A 272 -7.54 -4.29 0.77
N ILE A 273 -6.73 -4.87 -0.11
CA ILE A 273 -5.31 -4.53 -0.27
C ILE A 273 -5.14 -4.02 -1.71
N ASN A 274 -4.68 -2.78 -1.86
CA ASN A 274 -4.36 -2.20 -3.16
C ASN A 274 -2.84 -2.22 -3.37
N ASP A 275 -2.37 -3.01 -4.32
CA ASP A 275 -0.96 -2.97 -4.76
C ASP A 275 -0.79 -1.88 -5.81
N GLU A 276 0.35 -1.17 -5.77
CA GLU A 276 0.62 0.04 -6.56
C GLU A 276 -0.54 1.05 -6.48
N ALA A 277 -0.95 1.35 -5.25
CA ALA A 277 -2.15 2.13 -4.94
C ALA A 277 -2.16 3.57 -5.50
N HIS A 278 -1.04 4.04 -6.08
CA HIS A 278 -0.99 5.31 -6.80
C HIS A 278 -1.86 5.31 -8.07
N HIS A 279 -2.34 4.15 -8.52
CA HIS A 279 -3.38 4.02 -9.55
C HIS A 279 -4.81 4.14 -9.00
N ALA A 280 -5.01 4.00 -7.69
CA ALA A 280 -6.31 3.95 -7.04
C ALA A 280 -6.59 5.22 -6.22
N TRP A 281 -6.98 6.29 -6.88
CA TRP A 281 -7.28 7.59 -6.25
C TRP A 281 -8.63 8.14 -6.71
N ARG A 282 -9.20 9.04 -5.94
CA ARG A 282 -10.51 9.62 -6.22
C ARG A 282 -10.37 10.92 -7.00
N ILE A 283 -11.01 10.97 -8.17
CA ILE A 283 -11.02 12.18 -8.99
C ILE A 283 -11.91 13.23 -8.34
N ASN A 284 -11.39 14.44 -8.19
CA ASN A 284 -12.23 15.58 -7.86
C ASN A 284 -13.18 15.86 -9.04
N PRO A 285 -14.52 15.85 -8.85
CA PRO A 285 -15.49 16.10 -9.90
C PRO A 285 -15.28 17.44 -10.65
N GLU A 286 -14.82 18.48 -9.95
CA GLU A 286 -14.52 19.79 -10.54
C GLU A 286 -13.31 19.75 -11.50
N ALA A 287 -12.40 18.82 -11.29
CA ALA A 287 -11.22 18.65 -12.12
C ALA A 287 -11.44 17.70 -13.31
N LEU A 288 -12.55 16.95 -13.34
CA LEU A 288 -12.81 15.90 -14.34
C LEU A 288 -12.68 16.42 -15.78
N GLY A 289 -13.22 17.61 -16.08
CA GLY A 289 -13.13 18.23 -17.39
C GLY A 289 -11.70 18.56 -17.84
N LYS A 290 -10.75 18.70 -16.92
CA LYS A 290 -9.33 18.96 -17.20
C LYS A 290 -8.58 17.67 -17.52
N TYR A 291 -8.88 16.57 -16.81
CA TYR A 291 -8.29 15.25 -17.06
C TYR A 291 -8.65 14.72 -18.43
N VAL A 292 -9.91 14.92 -18.87
CA VAL A 292 -10.40 14.43 -20.18
C VAL A 292 -9.69 15.10 -21.36
N ARG A 293 -9.23 16.36 -21.19
CA ARG A 293 -8.54 17.12 -22.24
C ARG A 293 -7.07 16.78 -22.42
N GLN A 294 -6.45 16.15 -21.43
CA GLN A 294 -5.03 15.78 -21.46
C GLN A 294 -4.91 14.27 -21.67
N ARG A 295 -4.39 13.86 -22.83
CA ARG A 295 -4.31 12.46 -23.24
C ARG A 295 -3.61 11.58 -22.21
N ASP A 296 -2.49 12.05 -21.65
CA ASP A 296 -1.66 11.31 -20.69
C ASP A 296 -2.33 11.11 -19.33
N LEU A 297 -3.26 12.01 -18.94
CA LEU A 297 -4.02 11.91 -17.69
C LEU A 297 -5.33 11.15 -17.84
N LYS A 298 -5.83 11.02 -19.08
CA LYS A 298 -7.12 10.41 -19.35
C LYS A 298 -7.15 8.94 -18.97
N ASP A 299 -6.13 8.19 -19.35
CA ASP A 299 -6.07 6.74 -19.09
C ASP A 299 -5.91 6.46 -17.59
N SER A 300 -5.03 7.20 -16.91
CA SER A 300 -4.88 7.12 -15.46
C SER A 300 -6.17 7.53 -14.71
N ALA A 301 -6.90 8.53 -15.21
CA ALA A 301 -8.17 8.95 -14.64
C ALA A 301 -9.27 7.89 -14.84
N ILE A 302 -9.31 7.21 -15.99
CA ILE A 302 -10.24 6.11 -16.24
C ILE A 302 -9.92 4.95 -15.29
N GLU A 303 -8.66 4.53 -15.23
CA GLU A 303 -8.21 3.46 -14.34
C GLU A 303 -8.62 3.72 -12.88
N SER A 304 -8.27 4.91 -12.36
CA SER A 304 -8.57 5.27 -10.97
C SER A 304 -10.08 5.37 -10.71
N THR A 305 -10.87 5.88 -11.66
CA THR A 305 -12.33 5.96 -11.55
C THR A 305 -12.95 4.56 -11.48
N VAL A 306 -12.51 3.65 -12.33
CA VAL A 306 -12.98 2.25 -12.34
C VAL A 306 -12.58 1.56 -11.04
N TRP A 307 -11.32 1.68 -10.63
CA TRP A 307 -10.82 1.03 -9.42
C TRP A 307 -11.60 1.46 -8.17
N ILE A 308 -11.61 2.76 -7.89
CA ILE A 308 -12.29 3.28 -6.69
C ILE A 308 -13.81 3.17 -6.80
N GLY A 309 -14.39 3.47 -7.95
CA GLY A 309 -15.84 3.35 -8.16
C GLY A 309 -16.35 1.93 -8.02
N GLY A 310 -15.56 0.93 -8.46
CA GLY A 310 -15.87 -0.48 -8.27
C GLY A 310 -15.81 -0.89 -6.80
N LEU A 311 -14.83 -0.41 -6.04
CA LEU A 311 -14.77 -0.62 -4.59
C LEU A 311 -15.93 0.06 -3.86
N ASP A 312 -16.34 1.27 -4.29
CA ASP A 312 -17.51 1.94 -3.72
C ASP A 312 -18.81 1.13 -3.93
N LYS A 313 -19.00 0.53 -5.11
CA LYS A 313 -20.15 -0.35 -5.40
C LYS A 313 -20.14 -1.59 -4.50
N ILE A 314 -18.98 -2.23 -4.33
CA ILE A 314 -18.83 -3.37 -3.41
C ILE A 314 -19.11 -2.92 -1.97
N ASN A 315 -18.60 -1.77 -1.55
CA ASN A 315 -18.77 -1.25 -0.20
C ASN A 315 -20.25 -1.05 0.17
N LYS A 316 -21.07 -0.58 -0.77
CA LYS A 316 -22.52 -0.37 -0.54
C LYS A 316 -23.26 -1.64 -0.11
N VAL A 317 -22.83 -2.81 -0.57
CA VAL A 317 -23.53 -4.08 -0.39
C VAL A 317 -22.81 -5.11 0.47
N ARG A 318 -21.49 -4.96 0.65
CA ARG A 318 -20.65 -5.94 1.38
C ARG A 318 -19.91 -5.36 2.57
N ASN A 319 -19.88 -4.05 2.72
CA ASN A 319 -19.07 -3.31 3.68
C ASN A 319 -17.57 -3.63 3.56
N ILE A 320 -16.82 -2.71 2.99
CA ILE A 320 -15.36 -2.73 3.03
C ILE A 320 -14.93 -2.10 4.35
N MET A 321 -14.34 -2.90 5.22
CA MET A 321 -13.89 -2.42 6.53
C MET A 321 -12.80 -1.35 6.39
N ARG A 322 -11.85 -1.62 5.49
CA ARG A 322 -10.66 -0.77 5.29
C ARG A 322 -9.93 -1.16 4.03
N CYS A 323 -9.22 -0.18 3.43
CA CYS A 323 -8.23 -0.41 2.40
C CYS A 323 -6.81 -0.22 2.97
N PHE A 324 -5.95 -1.18 2.71
CA PHE A 324 -4.52 -1.06 2.92
C PHE A 324 -3.84 -0.83 1.58
N ASP A 325 -3.18 0.31 1.44
CA ASP A 325 -2.56 0.76 0.22
C ASP A 325 -1.05 0.56 0.28
N PHE A 326 -0.49 -0.07 -0.73
CA PHE A 326 0.96 -0.25 -0.87
C PHE A 326 1.44 0.41 -2.14
N THR A 327 2.39 1.33 -2.03
CA THR A 327 2.99 2.00 -3.20
C THR A 327 4.36 2.57 -2.87
N ALA A 328 5.20 2.71 -3.87
CA ALA A 328 6.46 3.45 -3.74
C ALA A 328 6.25 4.97 -3.89
N THR A 329 5.23 5.37 -4.65
CA THR A 329 4.95 6.75 -5.07
C THR A 329 3.51 7.13 -4.72
N PRO A 330 3.21 7.51 -3.47
CA PRO A 330 1.84 7.81 -3.02
C PRO A 330 1.36 9.18 -3.49
N PHE A 331 1.39 9.40 -4.80
CA PHE A 331 1.00 10.64 -5.46
C PHE A 331 -0.11 10.39 -6.46
N PHE A 332 -0.94 11.41 -6.68
CA PHE A 332 -1.96 11.43 -7.71
C PHE A 332 -2.02 12.81 -8.37
N PRO A 333 -2.45 12.91 -9.64
CA PRO A 333 -2.58 14.20 -10.32
C PRO A 333 -3.52 15.15 -9.57
N SER A 334 -3.08 16.39 -9.31
CA SER A 334 -3.91 17.37 -8.59
C SER A 334 -5.01 18.01 -9.46
N GLY A 335 -4.91 17.85 -10.79
CA GLY A 335 -5.83 18.43 -11.77
C GLY A 335 -5.66 19.94 -12.01
N LYS A 336 -4.73 20.62 -11.34
CA LYS A 336 -4.46 22.06 -11.59
C LYS A 336 -3.57 22.27 -12.81
N LYS A 337 -2.48 21.51 -12.89
CA LYS A 337 -1.60 21.41 -14.08
C LYS A 337 -1.19 19.95 -14.24
N ALA A 338 -0.81 19.52 -15.44
CA ALA A 338 -0.36 18.16 -15.71
C ALA A 338 0.89 17.71 -14.89
N SER A 339 1.67 18.68 -14.42
CA SER A 339 2.87 18.47 -13.62
C SER A 339 2.64 18.59 -12.11
N GLU A 340 1.42 18.93 -11.67
CA GLU A 340 1.11 19.08 -10.25
C GLU A 340 0.53 17.77 -9.70
N GLU A 341 1.27 17.15 -8.82
CA GLU A 341 0.86 15.97 -8.08
C GLU A 341 0.50 16.33 -6.64
N SER A 342 -0.51 15.66 -6.11
CA SER A 342 -0.89 15.73 -4.72
C SER A 342 -0.49 14.46 -4.02
N LEU A 343 -0.05 14.59 -2.78
CA LEU A 343 0.33 13.47 -1.93
C LEU A 343 -0.92 12.84 -1.31
N PHE A 344 -0.90 11.53 -1.08
CA PHE A 344 -1.93 10.85 -0.28
C PHE A 344 -1.95 11.37 1.14
N GLY A 345 -3.14 11.78 1.64
CA GLY A 345 -3.33 12.26 3.01
C GLY A 345 -3.36 11.16 4.08
N TRP A 346 -3.39 9.88 3.66
CA TRP A 346 -3.49 8.70 4.53
C TRP A 346 -2.21 7.85 4.58
N ILE A 347 -1.04 8.46 4.35
CA ILE A 347 0.25 7.79 4.51
C ILE A 347 0.53 7.60 5.99
N VAL A 348 0.77 6.36 6.41
CA VAL A 348 1.04 6.00 7.81
C VAL A 348 2.47 5.52 8.03
N SER A 349 3.13 5.02 7.01
CA SER A 349 4.53 4.61 7.08
C SER A 349 5.29 4.99 5.81
N ASP A 350 6.59 5.23 5.94
CA ASP A 350 7.47 5.58 4.84
C ASP A 350 8.79 4.83 4.96
N PHE A 351 9.12 4.06 3.95
CA PHE A 351 10.42 3.44 3.82
C PHE A 351 11.02 3.74 2.46
N TRP A 352 12.18 4.38 2.51
CA TRP A 352 12.93 4.81 1.34
C TRP A 352 14.08 3.87 1.00
N SER A 353 14.42 3.75 -0.29
CA SER A 353 15.67 3.16 -0.76
C SER A 353 16.40 4.16 -1.67
N LYS A 354 17.73 4.10 -1.74
CA LYS A 354 18.59 5.00 -2.56
C LYS A 354 18.14 5.18 -4.01
N ARG A 355 17.33 4.28 -4.58
CA ARG A 355 16.90 4.30 -5.98
C ARG A 355 15.52 4.92 -6.24
N GLY A 356 14.72 5.24 -5.20
CA GLY A 356 13.29 5.51 -5.32
C GLY A 356 12.84 6.95 -5.24
N ASP A 357 13.69 7.94 -5.01
CA ASP A 357 13.26 9.28 -4.63
C ASP A 357 13.16 10.32 -5.75
N ARG A 358 13.42 9.96 -6.98
CA ARG A 358 13.10 10.87 -8.09
C ARG A 358 11.62 10.67 -8.42
N VAL A 359 10.78 11.60 -7.99
CA VAL A 359 9.48 11.84 -8.63
C VAL A 359 9.81 12.23 -10.07
N ARG A 360 9.77 11.25 -10.97
CA ARG A 360 9.95 11.51 -12.40
C ARG A 360 8.74 12.31 -12.84
N SER A 361 8.95 13.49 -13.37
CA SER A 361 7.93 14.14 -14.18
C SER A 361 7.44 13.14 -15.24
N CYS A 362 6.16 13.11 -15.54
CA CYS A 362 5.48 12.15 -16.44
C CYS A 362 6.05 11.99 -17.86
N LYS A 363 7.21 12.54 -18.17
CA LYS A 363 7.83 12.45 -19.50
C LYS A 363 8.74 11.24 -19.70
N ASP A 364 9.16 10.53 -18.64
CA ASP A 364 10.15 9.45 -18.75
C ASP A 364 9.58 8.03 -18.64
N SER A 365 8.26 7.85 -18.67
CA SER A 365 7.61 6.53 -18.51
C SER A 365 7.63 5.62 -19.76
N GLN A 366 8.32 5.99 -20.84
CA GLN A 366 8.39 5.17 -22.07
C GLN A 366 9.62 4.26 -22.19
N SER A 367 10.49 4.19 -21.21
CA SER A 367 11.70 3.35 -21.31
C SER A 367 11.98 2.52 -20.08
N CYS A 368 11.05 1.67 -19.65
CA CYS A 368 11.35 0.50 -18.80
C CYS A 368 10.24 -0.54 -19.02
N CYS A 369 10.37 -1.32 -20.10
CA CYS A 369 9.82 -2.67 -20.17
C CYS A 369 10.70 -3.63 -19.40
#